data_3beb564a9eb01aa9883960fb0e9093ca
#
_entry.id   3beb564a9eb01aa9883960fb0e9093ca
#
_cell.length_a   1.000
_cell.length_b   1.000
_cell.length_c   1.000
_cell.angle_alpha   90.00
_cell.angle_beta   90.00
_cell.angle_gamma   90.00
#
_symmetry.space_group_name_H-M   'P 1'
#
loop_
_entity.id
_entity.type
_entity.pdbx_description
1 polymer ?
#
loop_
_entity_poly.entity_id
_entity_poly.type
_entity_poly.pdbx_seq_one_letter_code
_entity_poly.pdbx_strand_id
1 'polypeptide(L)'
;PSQSGQMLVIDAETGFLVAVLLDNGYLTQVRTGAAGAVAARYLAPKNAQDVGVIGAGVQARFQMRALALVREVKTIRTFSLDADEVRDAYVRDMERELGVRVIKARSVEEVVKESAVVVTTTPSRTPFLKAEWLHPGLHLTTMGSDAEEKQEVDAEVAGAVDILACDLKSQSTRLGELRSALAAGTIDGATPVVELGSLVRKTTPGRRSDDEVTMCDLTGVGVQDTMISIRALKTAEELGLGTQI
;
A
#
# COMPACT_ATOMS: atom_id res chain seq x y z
N PRO A 1 -7.49 18.95 -7.99
CA PRO A 1 -7.42 17.55 -7.58
C PRO A 1 -6.49 16.80 -8.52
N SER A 2 -5.58 16.01 -7.99
CA SER A 2 -4.62 15.25 -8.79
C SER A 2 -5.22 13.96 -9.38
N GLN A 3 -6.42 13.59 -8.96
CA GLN A 3 -7.14 12.41 -9.43
C GLN A 3 -8.63 12.68 -9.46
N SER A 4 -9.27 12.21 -10.51
CA SER A 4 -10.71 12.10 -10.67
C SER A 4 -10.99 10.74 -11.26
N GLY A 5 -12.08 10.10 -10.88
CA GLY A 5 -12.40 8.76 -11.34
C GLY A 5 -13.88 8.46 -11.23
N GLN A 6 -14.26 7.43 -11.95
CA GLN A 6 -15.56 6.78 -11.87
C GLN A 6 -15.37 5.30 -12.15
N MET A 7 -16.28 4.47 -11.66
CA MET A 7 -16.26 3.03 -11.93
C MET A 7 -17.52 2.63 -12.69
N LEU A 8 -17.35 1.77 -13.69
CA LEU A 8 -18.45 1.13 -14.41
C LEU A 8 -18.59 -0.30 -13.92
N VAL A 9 -19.80 -0.66 -13.52
CA VAL A 9 -20.14 -2.04 -13.15
C VAL A 9 -20.90 -2.65 -14.31
N ILE A 10 -20.34 -3.69 -14.88
CA ILE A 10 -20.87 -4.39 -16.05
C ILE A 10 -21.14 -5.84 -15.65
N ASP A 11 -22.31 -6.34 -16.03
CA ASP A 11 -22.66 -7.74 -15.84
C ASP A 11 -21.79 -8.63 -16.74
N ALA A 12 -21.12 -9.60 -16.14
CA ALA A 12 -20.13 -10.44 -16.83
C ALA A 12 -20.73 -11.45 -17.83
N GLU A 13 -22.03 -11.79 -17.67
CA GLU A 13 -22.71 -12.76 -18.53
C GLU A 13 -23.37 -12.06 -19.74
N THR A 14 -24.02 -10.92 -19.49
CA THR A 14 -24.80 -10.22 -20.49
C THR A 14 -24.07 -9.07 -21.16
N GLY A 15 -23.02 -8.53 -20.54
CA GLY A 15 -22.32 -7.34 -20.99
C GLY A 15 -23.07 -6.02 -20.74
N PHE A 16 -24.23 -6.05 -20.10
CA PHE A 16 -25.00 -4.83 -19.82
C PHE A 16 -24.38 -4.01 -18.68
N LEU A 17 -24.48 -2.69 -18.85
CA LEU A 17 -24.11 -1.74 -17.79
C LEU A 17 -25.12 -1.85 -16.65
N VAL A 18 -24.63 -2.19 -15.45
CA VAL A 18 -25.42 -2.33 -14.22
C VAL A 18 -25.42 -1.02 -13.44
N ALA A 19 -24.26 -0.37 -13.31
CA ALA A 19 -24.15 0.88 -12.56
C ALA A 19 -22.99 1.74 -13.03
N VAL A 20 -23.12 3.05 -12.81
CA VAL A 20 -22.03 4.03 -12.89
C VAL A 20 -21.83 4.61 -11.48
N LEU A 21 -20.63 4.43 -10.91
CA LEU A 21 -20.27 4.95 -9.60
C LEU A 21 -19.46 6.22 -9.80
N LEU A 22 -20.08 7.37 -9.53
CA LEU A 22 -19.48 8.70 -9.67
C LEU A 22 -18.80 9.09 -8.34
N ASP A 23 -17.72 8.41 -8.00
CA ASP A 23 -17.04 8.49 -6.71
C ASP A 23 -15.86 9.47 -6.66
N ASN A 24 -15.55 10.10 -7.78
CA ASN A 24 -14.42 11.02 -7.92
C ASN A 24 -13.06 10.40 -7.46
N GLY A 25 -12.91 9.09 -7.68
CA GLY A 25 -11.71 8.34 -7.33
C GLY A 25 -11.62 7.89 -5.86
N TYR A 26 -12.68 8.10 -5.05
CA TYR A 26 -12.70 7.70 -3.64
C TYR A 26 -12.55 6.19 -3.46
N LEU A 27 -13.24 5.39 -4.24
CA LEU A 27 -13.20 3.92 -4.15
C LEU A 27 -11.80 3.38 -4.48
N THR A 28 -11.11 4.00 -5.45
CA THR A 28 -9.69 3.68 -5.73
C THR A 28 -8.82 3.94 -4.51
N GLN A 29 -9.01 5.04 -3.80
CA GLN A 29 -8.25 5.33 -2.59
C GLN A 29 -8.52 4.29 -1.49
N VAL A 30 -9.78 3.92 -1.29
CA VAL A 30 -10.20 2.92 -0.29
C VAL A 30 -9.60 1.55 -0.58
N ARG A 31 -9.72 1.03 -1.84
CA ARG A 31 -9.22 -0.31 -2.19
C ARG A 31 -7.70 -0.38 -2.12
N THR A 32 -7.02 0.73 -2.43
CA THR A 32 -5.56 0.83 -2.35
C THR A 32 -5.10 0.79 -0.89
N GLY A 33 -5.76 1.53 0.02
CA GLY A 33 -5.51 1.42 1.46
C GLY A 33 -5.78 0.01 2.01
N ALA A 34 -6.86 -0.61 1.56
CA ALA A 34 -7.21 -1.98 1.96
C ALA A 34 -6.15 -3.00 1.52
N ALA A 35 -5.55 -2.85 0.33
CA ALA A 35 -4.49 -3.74 -0.14
C ALA A 35 -3.25 -3.67 0.78
N GLY A 36 -2.81 -2.47 1.18
CA GLY A 36 -1.72 -2.29 2.15
C GLY A 36 -2.05 -2.89 3.51
N ALA A 37 -3.29 -2.72 4.00
CA ALA A 37 -3.72 -3.35 5.25
C ALA A 37 -3.71 -4.88 5.16
N VAL A 38 -4.13 -5.46 4.02
CA VAL A 38 -4.05 -6.91 3.80
C VAL A 38 -2.59 -7.37 3.79
N ALA A 39 -1.69 -6.67 3.10
CA ALA A 39 -0.25 -6.98 3.13
C ALA A 39 0.28 -6.96 4.57
N ALA A 40 0.02 -5.89 5.33
CA ALA A 40 0.45 -5.79 6.71
C ALA A 40 -0.15 -6.89 7.60
N ARG A 41 -1.40 -7.29 7.37
CA ARG A 41 -2.07 -8.35 8.15
C ARG A 41 -1.31 -9.68 8.12
N TYR A 42 -0.70 -10.03 6.99
CA TYR A 42 0.00 -11.30 6.79
C TYR A 42 1.52 -11.20 6.94
N LEU A 43 2.10 -10.02 6.74
CA LEU A 43 3.54 -9.82 6.62
C LEU A 43 4.14 -8.94 7.72
N ALA A 44 3.37 -8.05 8.36
CA ALA A 44 3.87 -7.22 9.45
C ALA A 44 3.88 -7.97 10.80
N PRO A 45 4.75 -7.61 11.75
CA PRO A 45 4.68 -8.12 13.13
C PRO A 45 3.30 -7.87 13.74
N LYS A 46 2.83 -8.82 14.55
CA LYS A 46 1.49 -8.71 15.18
C LYS A 46 1.40 -7.55 16.18
N ASN A 47 2.51 -7.25 16.83
CA ASN A 47 2.66 -6.22 17.86
C ASN A 47 3.20 -4.90 17.30
N ALA A 48 3.18 -4.70 15.98
CA ALA A 48 3.61 -3.45 15.36
C ALA A 48 2.72 -2.28 15.81
N GLN A 49 3.28 -1.36 16.60
CA GLN A 49 2.61 -0.17 17.14
C GLN A 49 3.20 1.13 16.60
N ASP A 50 4.50 1.12 16.28
CA ASP A 50 5.20 2.22 15.64
C ASP A 50 5.24 1.97 14.13
N VAL A 51 4.60 2.85 13.36
CA VAL A 51 4.47 2.71 11.91
C VAL A 51 4.98 3.96 11.21
N GLY A 52 5.47 3.79 10.00
CA GLY A 52 6.02 4.83 9.16
C GLY A 52 5.25 5.00 7.86
N VAL A 53 5.19 6.22 7.35
CA VAL A 53 4.71 6.50 6.00
C VAL A 53 5.61 7.54 5.34
N ILE A 54 5.97 7.26 4.09
CA ILE A 54 6.73 8.18 3.26
C ILE A 54 5.79 8.75 2.21
N GLY A 55 5.52 10.05 2.35
CA GLY A 55 4.48 10.80 1.67
C GLY A 55 3.47 11.39 2.65
N ALA A 56 2.82 12.51 2.27
CA ALA A 56 1.79 13.19 3.06
C ALA A 56 0.50 13.43 2.25
N GLY A 57 0.38 12.75 1.11
CA GLY A 57 -0.75 12.85 0.20
C GLY A 57 -2.01 12.11 0.64
N VAL A 58 -2.93 11.96 -0.29
CA VAL A 58 -4.21 11.26 -0.06
C VAL A 58 -3.97 9.79 0.29
N GLN A 59 -3.10 9.09 -0.48
CA GLN A 59 -2.82 7.69 -0.21
C GLN A 59 -2.16 7.45 1.14
N ALA A 60 -1.27 8.32 1.60
CA ALA A 60 -0.67 8.21 2.94
C ALA A 60 -1.75 8.14 4.04
N ARG A 61 -2.82 8.94 3.89
CA ARG A 61 -3.96 8.94 4.83
C ARG A 61 -4.75 7.64 4.77
N PHE A 62 -5.10 7.17 3.56
CA PHE A 62 -5.87 5.94 3.40
C PHE A 62 -5.09 4.69 3.87
N GLN A 63 -3.78 4.67 3.64
CA GLN A 63 -2.92 3.58 4.13
C GLN A 63 -2.91 3.51 5.67
N MET A 64 -2.74 4.65 6.37
CA MET A 64 -2.73 4.65 7.82
C MET A 64 -4.09 4.34 8.43
N ARG A 65 -5.19 4.83 7.84
CA ARG A 65 -6.56 4.45 8.24
C ARG A 65 -6.79 2.95 8.12
N ALA A 66 -6.41 2.37 7.00
CA ALA A 66 -6.59 0.94 6.75
C ALA A 66 -5.66 0.07 7.64
N LEU A 67 -4.42 0.51 7.85
CA LEU A 67 -3.47 -0.17 8.72
C LEU A 67 -3.96 -0.21 10.18
N ALA A 68 -4.57 0.86 10.67
CA ALA A 68 -5.15 0.93 12.02
C ALA A 68 -6.33 -0.05 12.23
N LEU A 69 -6.94 -0.58 11.16
CA LEU A 69 -7.98 -1.63 11.26
C LEU A 69 -7.40 -3.03 11.50
N VAL A 70 -6.11 -3.23 11.26
CA VAL A 70 -5.44 -4.54 11.35
C VAL A 70 -4.28 -4.58 12.34
N ARG A 71 -3.83 -3.41 12.83
CA ARG A 71 -2.77 -3.25 13.83
C ARG A 71 -3.17 -2.20 14.87
N GLU A 72 -2.71 -2.37 16.10
CA GLU A 72 -2.84 -1.36 17.16
C GLU A 72 -1.78 -0.27 16.98
N VAL A 73 -2.05 0.69 16.09
CA VAL A 73 -1.13 1.81 15.84
C VAL A 73 -1.15 2.77 17.02
N LYS A 74 0.02 3.13 17.54
CA LYS A 74 0.21 4.15 18.60
C LYS A 74 0.95 5.38 18.11
N THR A 75 1.95 5.15 17.21
CA THR A 75 2.75 6.23 16.67
C THR A 75 2.83 6.09 15.16
N ILE A 76 2.62 7.20 14.46
CA ILE A 76 2.89 7.33 13.02
C ILE A 76 4.09 8.26 12.84
N ARG A 77 5.15 7.79 12.19
CA ARG A 77 6.24 8.65 11.70
C ARG A 77 6.01 8.96 10.23
N THR A 78 6.05 10.22 9.87
CA THR A 78 5.86 10.64 8.47
C THR A 78 7.04 11.48 7.99
N PHE A 79 7.46 11.23 6.76
CA PHE A 79 8.41 12.06 6.03
C PHE A 79 7.87 12.37 4.64
N SER A 80 7.99 13.60 4.23
CA SER A 80 7.58 14.06 2.90
C SER A 80 8.41 15.29 2.49
N LEU A 81 8.59 15.48 1.20
CA LEU A 81 9.18 16.67 0.60
C LEU A 81 8.17 17.77 0.33
N ASP A 82 6.90 17.54 0.67
CA ASP A 82 5.85 18.55 0.54
C ASP A 82 6.11 19.79 1.44
N ALA A 83 5.47 20.90 1.13
CA ALA A 83 5.52 22.10 1.94
C ALA A 83 5.06 21.84 3.39
N ASP A 84 5.54 22.66 4.34
CA ASP A 84 5.25 22.47 5.77
C ASP A 84 3.75 22.47 6.07
N GLU A 85 2.98 23.30 5.37
CA GLU A 85 1.52 23.37 5.53
C GLU A 85 0.83 22.04 5.21
N VAL A 86 1.31 21.33 4.18
CA VAL A 86 0.79 20.00 3.77
C VAL A 86 1.15 18.95 4.82
N ARG A 87 2.40 18.98 5.28
CA ARG A 87 2.89 18.07 6.33
C ARG A 87 2.18 18.29 7.66
N ASP A 88 1.96 19.55 8.04
CA ASP A 88 1.23 19.91 9.26
C ASP A 88 -0.26 19.55 9.16
N ALA A 89 -0.86 19.71 7.99
CA ALA A 89 -2.23 19.25 7.75
C ALA A 89 -2.33 17.72 7.89
N TYR A 90 -1.37 16.97 7.33
CA TYR A 90 -1.32 15.53 7.49
C TYR A 90 -1.26 15.12 8.97
N VAL A 91 -0.38 15.73 9.76
CA VAL A 91 -0.25 15.46 11.20
C VAL A 91 -1.59 15.68 11.91
N ARG A 92 -2.15 16.89 11.76
CA ARG A 92 -3.44 17.23 12.41
C ARG A 92 -4.58 16.28 12.02
N ASP A 93 -4.64 15.91 10.74
CA ASP A 93 -5.70 15.04 10.24
C ASP A 93 -5.58 13.63 10.85
N MET A 94 -4.39 13.05 10.83
CA MET A 94 -4.17 11.68 11.34
C MET A 94 -4.29 11.60 12.86
N GLU A 95 -3.80 12.59 13.60
CA GLU A 95 -4.00 12.67 15.05
C GLU A 95 -5.49 12.75 15.43
N ARG A 96 -6.23 13.62 14.74
CA ARG A 96 -7.67 13.79 14.98
C ARG A 96 -8.48 12.54 14.63
N GLU A 97 -8.15 11.88 13.50
CA GLU A 97 -8.92 10.75 12.98
C GLU A 97 -8.64 9.44 13.69
N LEU A 98 -7.37 9.19 14.02
CA LEU A 98 -6.95 7.92 14.58
C LEU A 98 -6.69 7.96 16.09
N GLY A 99 -6.60 9.15 16.69
CA GLY A 99 -6.29 9.30 18.11
C GLY A 99 -4.87 8.85 18.48
N VAL A 100 -3.93 8.87 17.53
CA VAL A 100 -2.54 8.40 17.69
C VAL A 100 -1.57 9.58 17.65
N ARG A 101 -0.36 9.38 18.15
CA ARG A 101 0.71 10.37 18.03
C ARG A 101 1.28 10.36 16.61
N VAL A 102 1.44 11.55 15.99
CA VAL A 102 2.08 11.69 14.68
C VAL A 102 3.35 12.53 14.79
N ILE A 103 4.46 11.99 14.29
CA ILE A 103 5.79 12.60 14.36
C ILE A 103 6.26 12.93 12.94
N LYS A 104 6.63 14.19 12.70
CA LYS A 104 7.35 14.58 11.49
C LYS A 104 8.81 14.11 11.63
N ALA A 105 9.19 13.07 10.91
CA ALA A 105 10.56 12.58 10.87
C ALA A 105 11.46 13.56 10.07
N ARG A 106 12.74 13.54 10.38
CA ARG A 106 13.76 14.39 9.73
C ARG A 106 14.26 13.81 8.41
N SER A 107 14.12 12.48 8.24
CA SER A 107 14.60 11.77 7.06
C SER A 107 13.79 10.48 6.81
N VAL A 108 13.92 9.92 5.61
CA VAL A 108 13.43 8.58 5.28
C VAL A 108 14.09 7.52 6.18
N GLU A 109 15.39 7.64 6.41
CA GLU A 109 16.14 6.74 7.28
C GLU A 109 15.53 6.66 8.69
N GLU A 110 15.19 7.80 9.29
CA GLU A 110 14.54 7.85 10.60
C GLU A 110 13.18 7.12 10.58
N VAL A 111 12.39 7.32 9.50
CA VAL A 111 11.10 6.60 9.36
C VAL A 111 11.34 5.10 9.33
N VAL A 112 12.29 4.63 8.52
CA VAL A 112 12.56 3.19 8.35
C VAL A 112 13.08 2.58 9.63
N LYS A 113 14.10 3.19 10.26
CA LYS A 113 14.77 2.63 11.44
C LYS A 113 13.91 2.62 12.71
N GLU A 114 12.93 3.53 12.81
CA GLU A 114 12.11 3.72 14.00
C GLU A 114 10.69 3.16 13.85
N SER A 115 10.41 2.37 12.81
CA SER A 115 9.08 1.84 12.53
C SER A 115 9.11 0.34 12.22
N ALA A 116 8.16 -0.41 12.78
CA ALA A 116 8.00 -1.83 12.48
C ALA A 116 7.26 -2.09 11.14
N VAL A 117 6.50 -1.10 10.68
CA VAL A 117 5.81 -1.13 9.38
C VAL A 117 6.09 0.20 8.69
N VAL A 118 6.52 0.17 7.43
CA VAL A 118 6.71 1.36 6.61
C VAL A 118 5.93 1.21 5.31
N VAL A 119 5.20 2.28 4.95
CA VAL A 119 4.46 2.34 3.68
C VAL A 119 5.00 3.51 2.86
N THR A 120 5.37 3.27 1.60
CA THR A 120 5.76 4.32 0.66
C THR A 120 4.60 4.67 -0.26
N THR A 121 4.35 5.97 -0.47
CA THR A 121 3.19 6.46 -1.23
C THR A 121 3.56 7.68 -2.08
N THR A 122 4.72 7.65 -2.73
CA THR A 122 5.26 8.79 -3.46
C THR A 122 5.21 8.58 -4.98
N PRO A 123 5.20 9.65 -5.77
CA PRO A 123 5.35 9.57 -7.22
C PRO A 123 6.83 9.51 -7.65
N SER A 124 7.76 9.13 -6.78
CA SER A 124 9.19 9.21 -7.06
C SER A 124 9.60 8.37 -8.28
N ARG A 125 10.53 8.91 -9.05
CA ARG A 125 11.21 8.22 -10.16
C ARG A 125 12.65 7.86 -9.81
N THR A 126 13.10 8.30 -8.65
CA THR A 126 14.45 8.04 -8.14
C THR A 126 14.29 7.35 -6.78
N PRO A 127 14.91 6.19 -6.59
CA PRO A 127 14.81 5.47 -5.33
C PRO A 127 15.40 6.31 -4.19
N PHE A 128 14.77 6.20 -3.02
CA PHE A 128 15.17 6.97 -1.84
C PHE A 128 15.26 6.11 -0.57
N LEU A 129 14.76 4.86 -0.58
CA LEU A 129 14.84 3.94 0.55
C LEU A 129 15.93 2.90 0.29
N LYS A 130 16.87 2.75 1.22
CA LYS A 130 18.07 1.96 1.06
C LYS A 130 18.02 0.65 1.83
N ALA A 131 18.67 -0.40 1.29
CA ALA A 131 18.77 -1.70 1.95
C ALA A 131 19.50 -1.65 3.30
N GLU A 132 20.50 -0.76 3.46
CA GLU A 132 21.25 -0.59 4.71
C GLU A 132 20.43 -0.08 5.90
N TRP A 133 19.20 0.38 5.67
CA TRP A 133 18.29 0.83 6.73
C TRP A 133 17.33 -0.25 7.21
N LEU A 134 17.29 -1.40 6.52
CA LEU A 134 16.48 -2.54 6.93
C LEU A 134 16.95 -3.06 8.30
N HIS A 135 16.01 -3.50 9.10
CA HIS A 135 16.27 -4.04 10.43
C HIS A 135 15.35 -5.22 10.75
N PRO A 136 15.71 -6.11 11.68
CA PRO A 136 14.87 -7.22 12.07
C PRO A 136 13.46 -6.76 12.44
N GLY A 137 12.47 -7.51 11.96
CA GLY A 137 11.05 -7.27 12.20
C GLY A 137 10.38 -6.25 11.29
N LEU A 138 11.11 -5.53 10.44
CA LEU A 138 10.52 -4.55 9.53
C LEU A 138 9.58 -5.21 8.50
N HIS A 139 8.47 -4.54 8.23
CA HIS A 139 7.62 -4.79 7.07
C HIS A 139 7.56 -3.54 6.18
N LEU A 140 7.86 -3.69 4.90
CA LEU A 140 7.70 -2.65 3.88
C LEU A 140 6.50 -2.94 2.99
N THR A 141 5.64 -1.95 2.78
CA THR A 141 4.64 -1.94 1.70
C THR A 141 5.01 -0.83 0.73
N THR A 142 5.40 -1.17 -0.50
CA THR A 142 5.68 -0.20 -1.55
C THR A 142 4.44 -0.04 -2.43
N MET A 143 4.00 1.20 -2.62
CA MET A 143 2.72 1.50 -3.26
C MET A 143 2.84 2.55 -4.37
N GLY A 144 3.95 3.29 -4.43
CA GLY A 144 4.09 4.41 -5.34
C GLY A 144 4.56 4.02 -6.74
N SER A 145 5.18 2.84 -6.89
CA SER A 145 5.74 2.36 -8.16
C SER A 145 4.71 1.63 -9.02
N ASP A 146 3.64 2.30 -9.37
CA ASP A 146 2.53 1.80 -10.20
C ASP A 146 2.70 2.08 -11.71
N ALA A 147 3.87 2.58 -12.13
CA ALA A 147 4.22 2.87 -13.52
C ALA A 147 5.70 2.54 -13.80
N GLU A 148 6.03 2.30 -15.07
CA GLU A 148 7.36 1.83 -15.48
C GLU A 148 8.50 2.80 -15.13
N GLU A 149 8.22 4.10 -15.08
CA GLU A 149 9.21 5.13 -14.76
C GLU A 149 9.35 5.44 -13.27
N LYS A 150 8.51 4.85 -12.42
CA LYS A 150 8.53 5.09 -10.97
C LYS A 150 9.38 4.09 -10.23
N GLN A 151 10.02 4.57 -9.17
CA GLN A 151 10.82 3.74 -8.25
C GLN A 151 10.95 4.46 -6.90
N GLU A 152 10.65 3.79 -5.80
CA GLU A 152 10.72 4.33 -4.44
C GLU A 152 11.87 3.71 -3.64
N VAL A 153 12.20 2.43 -3.88
CA VAL A 153 13.24 1.74 -3.12
C VAL A 153 14.44 1.36 -4.00
N ASP A 154 15.64 1.34 -3.42
CA ASP A 154 16.83 0.83 -4.10
C ASP A 154 16.60 -0.65 -4.47
N ALA A 155 17.12 -1.05 -5.62
CA ALA A 155 16.92 -2.41 -6.15
C ALA A 155 17.40 -3.52 -5.19
N GLU A 156 18.42 -3.21 -4.38
CA GLU A 156 18.99 -4.11 -3.38
C GLU A 156 18.00 -4.48 -2.27
N VAL A 157 17.01 -3.63 -2.00
CA VAL A 157 16.00 -3.86 -0.96
C VAL A 157 15.25 -5.17 -1.21
N ALA A 158 14.82 -5.42 -2.45
CA ALA A 158 14.09 -6.63 -2.81
C ALA A 158 14.91 -7.92 -2.61
N GLY A 159 16.23 -7.85 -2.81
CA GLY A 159 17.15 -8.96 -2.58
C GLY A 159 17.54 -9.15 -1.11
N ALA A 160 17.29 -8.18 -0.25
CA ALA A 160 17.71 -8.16 1.16
C ALA A 160 16.59 -8.55 2.15
N VAL A 161 15.38 -8.84 1.68
CA VAL A 161 14.26 -9.23 2.54
C VAL A 161 14.10 -10.75 2.62
N ASP A 162 13.60 -11.26 3.75
CA ASP A 162 13.34 -12.69 3.96
C ASP A 162 12.09 -13.16 3.23
N ILE A 163 11.09 -12.28 3.07
CA ILE A 163 9.86 -12.56 2.32
C ILE A 163 9.60 -11.41 1.37
N LEU A 164 9.72 -11.69 0.07
CA LEU A 164 9.34 -10.80 -1.00
C LEU A 164 7.96 -11.19 -1.51
N ALA A 165 7.00 -10.26 -1.41
CA ALA A 165 5.63 -10.45 -1.85
C ALA A 165 5.20 -9.37 -2.84
N CYS A 166 4.12 -9.63 -3.58
CA CYS A 166 3.48 -8.65 -4.45
C CYS A 166 1.98 -8.94 -4.57
N ASP A 167 1.23 -8.02 -5.18
CA ASP A 167 -0.18 -8.27 -5.50
C ASP A 167 -0.31 -9.29 -6.66
N LEU A 168 0.37 -9.08 -7.78
CA LEU A 168 0.39 -9.97 -8.94
C LEU A 168 1.80 -9.97 -9.57
N LYS A 169 2.49 -11.11 -9.56
CA LYS A 169 3.87 -11.24 -10.03
C LYS A 169 4.04 -10.80 -11.47
N SER A 170 3.14 -11.22 -12.37
CA SER A 170 3.20 -10.85 -13.79
C SER A 170 3.07 -9.35 -14.06
N GLN A 171 2.47 -8.59 -13.14
CA GLN A 171 2.36 -7.13 -13.23
C GLN A 171 3.52 -6.44 -12.51
N SER A 172 3.86 -6.82 -11.29
CA SER A 172 4.94 -6.20 -10.50
C SER A 172 6.32 -6.35 -11.15
N THR A 173 6.54 -7.41 -11.94
CA THR A 173 7.76 -7.57 -12.74
C THR A 173 7.84 -6.63 -13.96
N ARG A 174 6.75 -5.95 -14.30
CA ARG A 174 6.68 -4.97 -15.40
C ARG A 174 6.61 -3.53 -14.92
N LEU A 175 5.95 -3.28 -13.80
CA LEU A 175 5.68 -1.93 -13.28
C LEU A 175 6.43 -1.66 -11.98
N GLY A 176 6.22 -2.43 -10.94
CA GLY A 176 6.63 -2.18 -9.57
C GLY A 176 8.13 -2.23 -9.26
N GLU A 177 8.45 -2.33 -8.00
CA GLU A 177 9.83 -2.41 -7.50
C GLU A 177 10.51 -3.72 -7.92
N LEU A 178 9.74 -4.80 -8.14
CA LEU A 178 10.28 -6.06 -8.67
C LEU A 178 10.91 -5.87 -10.06
N ARG A 179 10.35 -4.99 -10.90
CA ARG A 179 10.92 -4.65 -12.21
C ARG A 179 12.33 -4.08 -12.06
N SER A 180 12.51 -3.14 -11.16
CA SER A 180 13.81 -2.48 -10.92
C SER A 180 14.84 -3.46 -10.34
N ALA A 181 14.42 -4.32 -9.42
CA ALA A 181 15.27 -5.34 -8.82
C ALA A 181 15.72 -6.40 -9.84
N LEU A 182 14.82 -6.85 -10.73
CA LEU A 182 15.16 -7.75 -11.85
C LEU A 182 16.14 -7.08 -12.83
N ALA A 183 15.90 -5.82 -13.20
CA ALA A 183 16.76 -5.09 -14.11
C ALA A 183 18.19 -4.87 -13.55
N ALA A 184 18.30 -4.68 -12.24
CA ALA A 184 19.57 -4.55 -11.54
C ALA A 184 20.26 -5.89 -11.25
N GLY A 185 19.57 -7.02 -11.42
CA GLY A 185 20.08 -8.35 -11.11
C GLY A 185 20.20 -8.66 -9.61
N THR A 186 19.52 -7.91 -8.74
CA THR A 186 19.49 -8.16 -7.30
C THR A 186 18.51 -9.28 -6.94
N ILE A 187 17.54 -9.54 -7.81
CA ILE A 187 16.71 -10.74 -7.85
C ILE A 187 16.70 -11.29 -9.27
N ASP A 188 16.27 -12.54 -9.43
CA ASP A 188 16.13 -13.22 -10.73
C ASP A 188 14.80 -13.98 -10.86
N GLY A 189 14.63 -14.69 -11.98
CA GLY A 189 13.41 -15.47 -12.24
C GLY A 189 13.18 -16.62 -11.24
N ALA A 190 14.23 -17.10 -10.57
CA ALA A 190 14.18 -18.17 -9.58
C ALA A 190 13.92 -17.65 -8.16
N THR A 191 14.07 -16.35 -7.92
CA THR A 191 13.79 -15.73 -6.63
C THR A 191 12.34 -15.94 -6.22
N PRO A 192 12.08 -16.53 -5.03
CA PRO A 192 10.73 -16.75 -4.55
C PRO A 192 9.99 -15.41 -4.33
N VAL A 193 8.89 -15.22 -5.04
CA VAL A 193 7.99 -14.08 -4.87
C VAL A 193 6.61 -14.61 -4.53
N VAL A 194 6.07 -14.18 -3.40
CA VAL A 194 4.77 -14.61 -2.88
C VAL A 194 3.67 -13.67 -3.36
N GLU A 195 2.64 -14.19 -4.03
CA GLU A 195 1.48 -13.36 -4.36
C GLU A 195 0.55 -13.21 -3.16
N LEU A 196 0.08 -11.99 -2.92
CA LEU A 196 -0.80 -11.64 -1.80
C LEU A 196 -2.06 -12.52 -1.74
N GLY A 197 -2.60 -12.91 -2.90
CA GLY A 197 -3.72 -13.83 -2.99
C GLY A 197 -3.44 -15.22 -2.40
N SER A 198 -2.20 -15.72 -2.46
CA SER A 198 -1.82 -17.01 -1.85
C SER A 198 -1.71 -16.92 -0.33
N LEU A 199 -1.29 -15.76 0.22
CA LEU A 199 -1.30 -15.48 1.65
C LEU A 199 -2.74 -15.47 2.20
N VAL A 200 -3.65 -14.79 1.48
CA VAL A 200 -5.06 -14.71 1.86
C VAL A 200 -5.72 -16.09 1.86
N ARG A 201 -5.45 -16.91 0.83
CA ARG A 201 -5.94 -18.31 0.76
C ARG A 201 -5.22 -19.26 1.70
N LYS A 202 -4.15 -18.81 2.39
CA LYS A 202 -3.31 -19.62 3.28
C LYS A 202 -2.65 -20.82 2.56
N THR A 203 -2.41 -20.72 1.26
CA THR A 203 -1.67 -21.71 0.49
C THR A 203 -0.16 -21.51 0.60
N THR A 204 0.26 -20.32 1.02
CA THR A 204 1.65 -19.98 1.33
C THR A 204 1.67 -19.29 2.71
N PRO A 205 2.64 -19.59 3.57
CA PRO A 205 2.78 -18.92 4.84
C PRO A 205 3.20 -17.45 4.64
N GLY A 206 2.69 -16.56 5.51
CA GLY A 206 3.20 -15.21 5.66
C GLY A 206 4.41 -15.18 6.60
N ARG A 207 4.55 -14.08 7.36
CA ARG A 207 5.58 -13.92 8.40
C ARG A 207 5.56 -15.09 9.38
N ARG A 208 6.73 -15.67 9.66
CA ARG A 208 6.94 -16.86 10.50
C ARG A 208 7.65 -16.52 11.82
N SER A 209 8.44 -15.43 11.82
CA SER A 209 9.13 -14.94 13.04
C SER A 209 9.04 -13.42 13.14
N ASP A 210 9.27 -12.92 14.35
CA ASP A 210 9.26 -11.47 14.61
C ASP A 210 10.49 -10.75 14.02
N ASP A 211 11.57 -11.49 13.71
CA ASP A 211 12.81 -10.93 13.15
C ASP A 211 12.83 -10.86 11.63
N GLU A 212 11.96 -11.60 10.93
CA GLU A 212 11.93 -11.56 9.46
C GLU A 212 11.71 -10.14 8.95
N VAL A 213 12.45 -9.77 7.91
CA VAL A 213 12.22 -8.56 7.13
C VAL A 213 11.35 -8.93 5.93
N THR A 214 10.25 -8.22 5.74
CA THR A 214 9.29 -8.54 4.68
C THR A 214 8.98 -7.33 3.83
N MET A 215 8.77 -7.55 2.53
CA MET A 215 8.36 -6.50 1.59
C MET A 215 7.15 -6.98 0.78
N CYS A 216 6.20 -6.09 0.53
CA CYS A 216 5.08 -6.31 -0.38
C CYS A 216 5.00 -5.17 -1.38
N ASP A 217 5.26 -5.49 -2.66
CA ASP A 217 5.18 -4.56 -3.78
C ASP A 217 3.76 -4.57 -4.36
N LEU A 218 3.06 -3.44 -4.31
CA LEU A 218 1.67 -3.31 -4.70
C LEU A 218 1.51 -2.34 -5.86
N THR A 219 1.19 -2.86 -7.02
CA THR A 219 1.01 -2.10 -8.26
C THR A 219 -0.46 -1.82 -8.59
N GLY A 220 -1.38 -2.42 -7.84
CA GLY A 220 -2.82 -2.32 -8.06
C GLY A 220 -3.31 -3.27 -9.15
N VAL A 221 -4.33 -4.06 -8.86
CA VAL A 221 -4.87 -5.07 -9.79
C VAL A 221 -6.38 -4.92 -9.93
N GLY A 222 -6.90 -5.13 -11.15
CA GLY A 222 -8.30 -4.89 -11.50
C GLY A 222 -9.33 -5.62 -10.62
N VAL A 223 -8.97 -6.76 -10.02
CA VAL A 223 -9.85 -7.45 -9.07
C VAL A 223 -10.18 -6.61 -7.84
N GLN A 224 -9.28 -5.72 -7.42
CA GLN A 224 -9.53 -4.82 -6.30
C GLN A 224 -10.61 -3.80 -6.66
N ASP A 225 -10.57 -3.25 -7.88
CA ASP A 225 -11.57 -2.30 -8.39
C ASP A 225 -12.92 -2.99 -8.56
N THR A 226 -12.93 -4.22 -9.08
CA THR A 226 -14.14 -5.04 -9.19
C THR A 226 -14.79 -5.27 -7.82
N MET A 227 -14.02 -5.70 -6.84
CA MET A 227 -14.55 -6.02 -5.50
C MET A 227 -15.05 -4.79 -4.75
N ILE A 228 -14.34 -3.65 -4.83
CA ILE A 228 -14.80 -2.43 -4.17
C ILE A 228 -16.05 -1.87 -4.85
N SER A 229 -16.17 -1.97 -6.18
CA SER A 229 -17.34 -1.55 -6.92
C SER A 229 -18.59 -2.36 -6.55
N ILE A 230 -18.47 -3.70 -6.51
CA ILE A 230 -19.54 -4.59 -6.06
C ILE A 230 -19.99 -4.25 -4.64
N ARG A 231 -19.02 -4.03 -3.74
CA ARG A 231 -19.31 -3.66 -2.35
C ARG A 231 -20.01 -2.31 -2.25
N ALA A 232 -19.55 -1.31 -3.00
CA ALA A 232 -20.13 0.03 -3.01
C ALA A 232 -21.56 0.00 -3.57
N LEU A 233 -21.78 -0.70 -4.69
CA LEU A 233 -23.11 -0.85 -5.29
C LEU A 233 -24.08 -1.50 -4.29
N LYS A 234 -23.70 -2.64 -3.73
CA LYS A 234 -24.53 -3.33 -2.73
C LYS A 234 -24.87 -2.45 -1.53
N THR A 235 -23.89 -1.69 -1.03
CA THR A 235 -24.12 -0.77 0.10
C THR A 235 -25.06 0.38 -0.30
N ALA A 236 -24.93 0.92 -1.51
CA ALA A 236 -25.83 1.96 -2.02
C ALA A 236 -27.27 1.46 -2.14
N GLU A 237 -27.48 0.25 -2.66
CA GLU A 237 -28.79 -0.40 -2.74
C GLU A 237 -29.41 -0.61 -1.34
N GLU A 238 -28.63 -1.17 -0.38
CA GLU A 238 -29.08 -1.38 1.01
C GLU A 238 -29.50 -0.09 1.71
N LEU A 239 -28.86 1.04 1.35
CA LEU A 239 -29.14 2.37 1.91
C LEU A 239 -30.15 3.19 1.09
N GLY A 240 -30.63 2.68 -0.03
CA GLY A 240 -31.55 3.38 -0.94
C GLY A 240 -30.91 4.62 -1.58
N LEU A 241 -29.61 4.59 -1.85
CA LEU A 241 -28.85 5.69 -2.47
C LEU A 241 -28.77 5.52 -3.98
N GLY A 242 -28.66 6.66 -4.69
CA GLY A 242 -28.54 6.68 -6.15
C GLY A 242 -29.87 6.94 -6.86
N THR A 243 -29.80 6.88 -8.19
CA THR A 243 -30.98 7.04 -9.07
C THR A 243 -31.08 5.82 -9.98
N GLN A 244 -32.22 5.17 -9.99
CA GLN A 244 -32.54 4.15 -11.00
C GLN A 244 -32.97 4.83 -12.30
N ILE A 245 -32.40 4.38 -13.42
CA ILE A 245 -32.67 4.89 -14.77
C ILE A 245 -33.37 3.80 -15.57
#